data_ebc33ef640b6fd99d49e4124338460d7
#
_entry.id   ebc33ef640b6fd99d49e4124338460d7
#
_cell.length_a   1.000
_cell.length_b   1.000
_cell.length_c   1.000
_cell.angle_alpha   90.00
_cell.angle_beta   90.00
_cell.angle_gamma   90.00
#
_symmetry.space_group_name_H-M   'P 1'
#
loop_
_entity.id
_entity.type
_entity.pdbx_description
1 polymer ?
#
loop_
_entity_poly.entity_id
_entity_poly.type
_entity_poly.pdbx_seq_one_letter_code
_entity_poly.pdbx_strand_id
1 'polypeptide(L)'
;MNKSLILSAALCLASLFASAENAPTPRRQLAPKPPMGWMTWNLFQGNINEKLIRETADAMVEGGFRDAGYEYIFIDDLWQGGRDRENNIIPDPEKFPSGIKALADYVHSKGLKLGIYSDAAQLTCGGWTASLGFEEQDARTFASWGIDYLKYDYCNAPADSATARQRYRTMANALQNSGRDIVLGICEWGQRQCEEWCEEVGGQLWRTSGDVRDMWKDIVKQGGMGILDIIDITAPLAKHARPGQWPDMDMLVVGLYGTGGPSSDLGGVGCTTTEYQTQMSMWCMLSSVLAMTNDLRKVTDDDRRILLNKEIIAINQDALGKAAERIVNLPAQQVYIKPLADGSHAVAILNPSDEAQRISLNFASLGLNGKYTVRDVWQHRDIARKAKSWKGSVAAHETKVFVVK
;
A
#
# COMPACT_ATOMS: atom_id res chain seq x y z
N MET A 1 0.59 48.28 79.58
CA MET A 1 1.23 46.97 79.62
C MET A 1 0.42 46.07 78.68
N ASN A 2 0.73 46.04 77.39
CA ASN A 2 0.04 45.16 76.42
C ASN A 2 1.10 44.34 75.71
N LYS A 3 1.05 43.03 75.90
CA LYS A 3 1.86 42.08 75.24
C LYS A 3 1.16 41.69 73.95
N SER A 4 1.73 42.09 72.78
CA SER A 4 1.28 41.63 71.52
C SER A 4 1.72 40.20 71.25
N LEU A 5 0.78 39.31 70.99
CA LEU A 5 1.03 37.98 70.46
C LEU A 5 1.31 38.10 68.97
N ILE A 6 2.48 37.72 68.56
CA ILE A 6 2.79 37.52 67.13
C ILE A 6 2.41 36.09 66.78
N LEU A 7 1.40 35.95 65.97
CA LEU A 7 0.96 34.65 65.41
C LEU A 7 1.75 34.41 64.13
N SER A 8 2.72 33.48 64.18
CA SER A 8 3.46 33.04 62.97
C SER A 8 2.58 32.08 62.17
N ALA A 9 2.06 32.55 61.05
CA ALA A 9 1.43 31.70 60.07
C ALA A 9 2.51 31.01 59.24
N ALA A 10 2.74 29.73 59.51
CA ALA A 10 3.54 28.88 58.65
C ALA A 10 2.73 28.55 57.38
N LEU A 11 3.06 29.17 56.26
CA LEU A 11 2.52 28.80 54.97
C LEU A 11 3.17 27.49 54.53
N CYS A 12 2.44 26.38 54.63
CA CYS A 12 2.77 25.14 53.94
C CYS A 12 2.54 25.35 52.45
N LEU A 13 3.60 25.67 51.70
CA LEU A 13 3.62 25.47 50.26
C LEU A 13 3.66 23.95 50.01
N ALA A 14 2.48 23.36 49.87
CA ALA A 14 2.37 22.05 49.24
C ALA A 14 2.69 22.25 47.76
N SER A 15 3.90 21.90 47.33
CA SER A 15 4.30 21.77 45.94
C SER A 15 3.45 20.66 45.30
N LEU A 16 2.41 21.07 44.63
CA LEU A 16 1.71 20.24 43.66
C LEU A 16 2.69 19.97 42.48
N PHE A 17 3.52 18.95 42.64
CA PHE A 17 4.07 18.26 41.48
C PHE A 17 2.91 17.54 40.82
N ALA A 18 2.14 18.23 39.99
CA ALA A 18 1.34 17.60 38.99
C ALA A 18 2.32 16.80 38.11
N SER A 19 2.29 15.47 38.25
CA SER A 19 2.85 14.58 37.25
C SER A 19 2.26 15.02 35.93
N ALA A 20 3.07 15.66 35.09
CA ALA A 20 2.72 15.79 33.69
C ALA A 20 2.65 14.33 33.21
N GLU A 21 1.45 13.74 33.24
CA GLU A 21 1.15 12.56 32.45
C GLU A 21 1.64 12.92 31.05
N ASN A 22 2.61 12.15 30.57
CA ASN A 22 3.16 12.30 29.24
C ASN A 22 1.99 12.30 28.25
N ALA A 23 1.58 13.48 27.81
CA ALA A 23 0.69 13.58 26.67
C ALA A 23 1.33 12.75 25.57
N PRO A 24 0.62 11.81 24.95
CA PRO A 24 1.21 10.94 23.95
C PRO A 24 1.86 11.85 22.90
N THR A 25 3.14 11.63 22.65
CA THR A 25 3.89 12.36 21.62
C THR A 25 3.06 12.28 20.32
N PRO A 26 2.74 13.41 19.68
CA PRO A 26 1.96 13.37 18.45
C PRO A 26 2.62 12.39 17.46
N ARG A 27 1.87 11.41 16.98
CA ARG A 27 2.39 10.46 16.00
C ARG A 27 2.86 11.23 14.77
N ARG A 28 4.08 10.99 14.34
CA ARG A 28 4.60 11.56 13.11
C ARG A 28 3.76 11.03 11.94
N GLN A 29 3.34 11.91 11.05
CA GLN A 29 2.64 11.50 9.83
C GLN A 29 3.65 10.81 8.91
N LEU A 30 3.57 9.49 8.83
CA LEU A 30 4.33 8.67 7.89
C LEU A 30 3.54 8.47 6.59
N ALA A 31 4.22 8.02 5.52
CA ALA A 31 3.65 7.79 4.21
C ALA A 31 2.80 8.97 3.70
N PRO A 32 3.38 10.17 3.48
CA PRO A 32 2.63 11.34 2.98
C PRO A 32 2.05 11.12 1.58
N LYS A 33 2.55 10.13 0.85
CA LYS A 33 2.06 9.61 -0.43
C LYS A 33 1.91 8.10 -0.36
N PRO A 34 1.12 7.47 -1.24
CA PRO A 34 1.07 6.01 -1.32
C PRO A 34 2.47 5.43 -1.54
N PRO A 35 2.94 4.49 -0.72
CA PRO A 35 4.21 3.83 -0.96
C PRO A 35 4.26 3.13 -2.32
N MET A 36 5.42 3.16 -2.95
CA MET A 36 5.70 2.46 -4.20
C MET A 36 6.92 1.58 -4.03
N GLY A 37 6.87 0.34 -4.53
CA GLY A 37 7.98 -0.59 -4.36
C GLY A 37 7.80 -1.91 -5.09
N TRP A 38 8.54 -2.90 -4.63
CA TRP A 38 8.49 -4.28 -5.12
C TRP A 38 8.36 -5.24 -3.94
N MET A 39 7.52 -6.27 -4.08
CA MET A 39 7.19 -7.24 -3.03
C MET A 39 7.42 -8.68 -3.51
N THR A 40 7.90 -9.54 -2.62
CA THR A 40 8.37 -10.88 -2.98
C THR A 40 7.25 -11.88 -3.28
N TRP A 41 6.02 -11.71 -2.77
CA TRP A 41 5.10 -12.82 -2.55
C TRP A 41 4.59 -13.51 -3.82
N ASN A 42 3.90 -12.80 -4.74
CA ASN A 42 3.16 -13.50 -5.80
C ASN A 42 4.04 -14.28 -6.77
N LEU A 43 5.28 -13.85 -7.01
CA LEU A 43 6.17 -14.60 -7.89
C LEU A 43 7.03 -15.62 -7.11
N PHE A 44 7.60 -15.21 -5.99
CA PHE A 44 8.65 -15.96 -5.33
C PHE A 44 8.20 -16.73 -4.10
N GLN A 45 7.14 -16.28 -3.40
CA GLN A 45 6.68 -16.88 -2.13
C GLN A 45 7.85 -17.13 -1.19
N GLY A 46 8.00 -18.36 -0.70
CA GLY A 46 9.13 -18.76 0.15
C GLY A 46 10.46 -19.02 -0.58
N ASN A 47 10.48 -18.92 -1.91
CA ASN A 47 11.71 -19.07 -2.71
C ASN A 47 12.48 -17.74 -2.79
N ILE A 48 12.80 -17.21 -1.63
CA ILE A 48 13.50 -15.94 -1.43
C ILE A 48 14.83 -16.15 -0.73
N ASN A 49 15.78 -15.27 -1.02
CA ASN A 49 17.08 -15.25 -0.35
C ASN A 49 17.74 -13.87 -0.50
N GLU A 50 18.81 -13.66 0.25
CA GLU A 50 19.58 -12.40 0.24
C GLU A 50 20.04 -12.00 -1.18
N LYS A 51 20.48 -12.98 -1.98
CA LYS A 51 20.94 -12.73 -3.37
C LYS A 51 19.82 -12.16 -4.23
N LEU A 52 18.63 -12.76 -4.18
CA LEU A 52 17.45 -12.26 -4.93
C LEU A 52 17.14 -10.80 -4.57
N ILE A 53 17.14 -10.47 -3.27
CA ILE A 53 16.82 -9.11 -2.82
C ILE A 53 17.85 -8.10 -3.30
N ARG A 54 19.15 -8.44 -3.24
CA ARG A 54 20.24 -7.58 -3.74
C ARG A 54 20.15 -7.36 -5.25
N GLU A 55 19.96 -8.44 -6.02
CA GLU A 55 19.81 -8.36 -7.47
C GLU A 55 18.56 -7.56 -7.88
N THR A 56 17.47 -7.67 -7.12
CA THR A 56 16.26 -6.87 -7.36
C THR A 56 16.50 -5.39 -7.04
N ALA A 57 17.23 -5.08 -5.97
CA ALA A 57 17.61 -3.71 -5.65
C ALA A 57 18.46 -3.07 -6.77
N ASP A 58 19.40 -3.82 -7.32
CA ASP A 58 20.20 -3.39 -8.46
C ASP A 58 19.32 -3.17 -9.70
N ALA A 59 18.43 -4.11 -10.01
CA ALA A 59 17.50 -4.01 -11.14
C ALA A 59 16.52 -2.82 -10.99
N MET A 60 16.09 -2.48 -9.78
CA MET A 60 15.24 -1.30 -9.53
C MET A 60 15.98 0.00 -9.89
N VAL A 61 17.26 0.08 -9.58
CA VAL A 61 18.09 1.27 -9.90
C VAL A 61 18.42 1.30 -11.39
N GLU A 62 18.96 0.22 -11.94
CA GLU A 62 19.40 0.12 -13.33
C GLU A 62 18.22 0.21 -14.30
N GLY A 63 17.07 -0.35 -13.92
CA GLY A 63 15.84 -0.32 -14.69
C GLY A 63 15.09 1.01 -14.65
N GLY A 64 15.52 1.99 -13.83
CA GLY A 64 14.86 3.30 -13.69
C GLY A 64 13.61 3.29 -12.81
N PHE A 65 13.31 2.19 -12.12
CA PHE A 65 12.14 2.10 -11.24
C PHE A 65 12.27 3.01 -10.02
N ARG A 66 13.45 3.05 -9.37
CA ARG A 66 13.73 3.99 -8.30
C ARG A 66 13.47 5.44 -8.73
N ASP A 67 13.96 5.83 -9.90
CA ASP A 67 13.82 7.21 -10.42
C ASP A 67 12.37 7.53 -10.84
N ALA A 68 11.53 6.50 -11.03
CA ALA A 68 10.09 6.64 -11.24
C ALA A 68 9.30 6.73 -9.92
N GLY A 69 9.96 6.53 -8.76
CA GLY A 69 9.37 6.66 -7.42
C GLY A 69 9.15 5.34 -6.67
N TYR A 70 9.54 4.19 -7.22
CA TYR A 70 9.49 2.91 -6.51
C TYR A 70 10.67 2.82 -5.54
N GLU A 71 10.40 3.17 -4.28
CA GLU A 71 11.45 3.33 -3.26
C GLU A 71 11.60 2.11 -2.36
N TYR A 72 10.61 1.23 -2.26
CA TYR A 72 10.60 0.14 -1.31
C TYR A 72 10.90 -1.21 -1.94
N ILE A 73 11.60 -2.06 -1.17
CA ILE A 73 11.61 -3.52 -1.34
C ILE A 73 10.92 -4.11 -0.12
N PHE A 74 9.84 -4.86 -0.33
CA PHE A 74 9.08 -5.50 0.73
C PHE A 74 9.37 -7.00 0.72
N ILE A 75 10.04 -7.49 1.77
CA ILE A 75 10.17 -8.94 2.01
C ILE A 75 8.90 -9.40 2.70
N ASP A 76 8.11 -10.22 2.01
CA ASP A 76 6.88 -10.82 2.52
C ASP A 76 7.19 -12.04 3.42
N ASP A 77 6.23 -12.87 3.75
CA ASP A 77 6.36 -14.02 4.66
C ASP A 77 7.48 -15.00 4.26
N LEU A 78 7.84 -15.91 5.15
CA LEU A 78 8.80 -17.00 4.98
C LEU A 78 10.28 -16.56 4.98
N TRP A 79 10.61 -15.41 5.55
CA TRP A 79 11.99 -14.96 5.81
C TRP A 79 12.51 -15.40 7.18
N GLN A 80 11.62 -15.75 8.11
CA GLN A 80 11.89 -15.99 9.52
C GLN A 80 12.61 -17.33 9.74
N GLY A 81 13.61 -17.33 10.62
CA GLY A 81 14.33 -18.51 11.10
C GLY A 81 13.95 -18.95 12.52
N GLY A 82 12.98 -18.27 13.14
CA GLY A 82 12.57 -18.52 14.53
C GLY A 82 12.99 -17.42 15.48
N ARG A 83 13.29 -17.80 16.75
CA ARG A 83 13.79 -16.90 17.79
C ARG A 83 15.09 -17.45 18.41
N ASP A 84 15.98 -16.55 18.78
CA ASP A 84 17.20 -16.89 19.53
C ASP A 84 16.91 -17.18 21.02
N ARG A 85 17.97 -17.40 21.81
CA ARG A 85 17.86 -17.72 23.24
C ARG A 85 17.32 -16.54 24.08
N GLU A 86 17.49 -15.34 23.59
CA GLU A 86 16.99 -14.08 24.16
C GLU A 86 15.60 -13.72 23.61
N ASN A 87 14.96 -14.60 22.85
CA ASN A 87 13.67 -14.42 22.17
C ASN A 87 13.67 -13.34 21.07
N ASN A 88 14.82 -12.89 20.57
CA ASN A 88 14.83 -12.03 19.39
C ASN A 88 14.42 -12.82 18.16
N ILE A 89 13.59 -12.23 17.32
CA ILE A 89 13.28 -12.82 16.01
C ILE A 89 14.53 -12.80 15.15
N ILE A 90 14.81 -13.91 14.48
CA ILE A 90 16.00 -14.06 13.62
C ILE A 90 15.58 -14.44 12.20
N PRO A 91 16.34 -14.02 11.17
CA PRO A 91 16.13 -14.49 9.80
C PRO A 91 16.56 -15.97 9.65
N ASP A 92 16.01 -16.62 8.63
CA ASP A 92 16.48 -17.92 8.18
C ASP A 92 17.96 -17.81 7.76
N PRO A 93 18.89 -18.54 8.41
CA PRO A 93 20.32 -18.39 8.17
C PRO A 93 20.77 -18.93 6.79
N GLU A 94 19.98 -19.83 6.18
CA GLU A 94 20.27 -20.33 4.84
C GLU A 94 19.85 -19.31 3.76
N LYS A 95 18.71 -18.64 3.98
CA LYS A 95 18.20 -17.62 3.07
C LYS A 95 18.93 -16.28 3.21
N PHE A 96 19.24 -15.88 4.43
CA PHE A 96 19.82 -14.58 4.77
C PHE A 96 21.09 -14.71 5.62
N PRO A 97 22.16 -15.30 5.08
CA PRO A 97 23.37 -15.63 5.86
C PRO A 97 24.09 -14.38 6.41
N SER A 98 23.96 -13.21 5.77
CA SER A 98 24.54 -11.96 6.28
C SER A 98 23.63 -11.24 7.28
N GLY A 99 22.41 -11.75 7.50
CA GLY A 99 21.37 -11.13 8.33
C GLY A 99 20.64 -9.95 7.65
N ILE A 100 19.46 -9.62 8.19
CA ILE A 100 18.59 -8.58 7.63
C ILE A 100 19.23 -7.18 7.74
N LYS A 101 20.01 -6.92 8.79
CA LYS A 101 20.70 -5.61 8.91
C LYS A 101 21.65 -5.33 7.75
N ALA A 102 22.52 -6.28 7.42
CA ALA A 102 23.46 -6.12 6.30
C ALA A 102 22.73 -5.99 4.94
N LEU A 103 21.59 -6.66 4.81
CA LEU A 103 20.73 -6.53 3.64
C LEU A 103 20.07 -5.14 3.58
N ALA A 104 19.56 -4.63 4.70
CA ALA A 104 19.00 -3.27 4.79
C ALA A 104 20.06 -2.20 4.45
N ASP A 105 21.26 -2.32 5.01
CA ASP A 105 22.37 -1.41 4.69
C ASP A 105 22.69 -1.41 3.18
N TYR A 106 22.63 -2.59 2.53
CA TYR A 106 22.81 -2.68 1.08
C TYR A 106 21.68 -1.98 0.30
N VAL A 107 20.43 -2.26 0.65
CA VAL A 107 19.24 -1.66 0.03
C VAL A 107 19.28 -0.13 0.19
N HIS A 108 19.61 0.36 1.38
CA HIS A 108 19.78 1.79 1.65
C HIS A 108 20.92 2.41 0.84
N SER A 109 22.02 1.70 0.62
CA SER A 109 23.13 2.16 -0.23
C SER A 109 22.72 2.43 -1.68
N LYS A 110 21.62 1.80 -2.13
CA LYS A 110 21.01 2.01 -3.46
C LYS A 110 19.99 3.17 -3.47
N GLY A 111 19.77 3.84 -2.34
CA GLY A 111 18.74 4.88 -2.19
C GLY A 111 17.33 4.31 -2.12
N LEU A 112 17.19 3.04 -1.73
CA LEU A 112 15.94 2.32 -1.54
C LEU A 112 15.66 2.12 -0.05
N LYS A 113 14.46 1.65 0.29
CA LYS A 113 13.98 1.36 1.64
C LYS A 113 13.63 -0.12 1.75
N LEU A 114 13.83 -0.71 2.94
CA LEU A 114 13.51 -2.12 3.18
C LEU A 114 12.28 -2.27 4.07
N GLY A 115 11.27 -2.97 3.58
CA GLY A 115 10.13 -3.42 4.33
C GLY A 115 10.24 -4.89 4.70
N ILE A 116 9.55 -5.29 5.77
CA ILE A 116 9.51 -6.65 6.28
C ILE A 116 8.08 -7.05 6.63
N TYR A 117 7.85 -8.33 6.84
CA TYR A 117 6.55 -8.92 7.17
C TYR A 117 6.56 -9.54 8.56
N SER A 118 5.46 -9.41 9.28
CA SER A 118 5.10 -10.20 10.44
C SER A 118 3.58 -10.34 10.56
N ASP A 119 3.10 -10.95 11.64
CA ASP A 119 1.69 -11.21 11.86
C ASP A 119 1.29 -10.92 13.32
N ALA A 120 0.06 -10.49 13.53
CA ALA A 120 -0.56 -10.23 14.82
C ALA A 120 -1.02 -11.51 15.53
N ALA A 121 -0.40 -12.64 15.23
CA ALA A 121 -0.60 -13.95 15.84
C ALA A 121 0.73 -14.55 16.29
N GLN A 122 0.71 -15.77 16.82
CA GLN A 122 1.94 -16.49 17.17
C GLN A 122 2.67 -17.03 15.94
N LEU A 123 1.92 -17.34 14.89
CA LEU A 123 2.42 -17.83 13.63
C LEU A 123 1.88 -16.99 12.48
N THR A 124 2.71 -16.81 11.46
CA THR A 124 2.35 -16.15 10.20
C THR A 124 1.36 -16.98 9.38
N CYS A 125 0.86 -16.47 8.27
CA CYS A 125 0.03 -17.22 7.32
C CYS A 125 0.75 -18.46 6.80
N GLY A 126 2.05 -18.39 6.58
CA GLY A 126 2.90 -19.52 6.20
C GLY A 126 3.29 -20.46 7.35
N GLY A 127 2.84 -20.20 8.58
CA GLY A 127 3.11 -21.05 9.75
C GLY A 127 4.47 -20.81 10.42
N TRP A 128 5.10 -19.67 10.17
CA TRP A 128 6.38 -19.29 10.77
C TRP A 128 6.22 -18.36 11.97
N THR A 129 7.32 -18.11 12.69
CA THR A 129 7.34 -17.25 13.88
C THR A 129 6.82 -15.85 13.57
N ALA A 130 5.84 -15.38 14.34
CA ALA A 130 5.25 -14.07 14.25
C ALA A 130 5.42 -13.26 15.56
N SER A 131 4.80 -12.08 15.68
CA SER A 131 5.16 -11.11 16.71
C SER A 131 4.24 -11.07 17.93
N LEU A 132 3.12 -11.82 17.97
CA LEU A 132 2.19 -11.76 19.09
C LEU A 132 2.87 -12.08 20.44
N GLY A 133 2.83 -11.12 21.38
CA GLY A 133 3.48 -11.22 22.68
C GLY A 133 4.95 -10.80 22.71
N PHE A 134 5.51 -10.41 21.54
CA PHE A 134 6.89 -9.94 21.37
C PHE A 134 6.96 -8.61 20.62
N GLU A 135 5.85 -7.89 20.49
CA GLU A 135 5.73 -6.71 19.62
C GLU A 135 6.78 -5.64 19.92
N GLU A 136 7.04 -5.34 21.20
CA GLU A 136 8.05 -4.36 21.59
C GLU A 136 9.48 -4.84 21.26
N GLN A 137 9.76 -6.13 21.48
CA GLN A 137 11.07 -6.69 21.19
C GLN A 137 11.34 -6.75 19.69
N ASP A 138 10.35 -7.19 18.93
CA ASP A 138 10.44 -7.29 17.48
C ASP A 138 10.54 -5.90 16.84
N ALA A 139 9.76 -4.92 17.30
CA ALA A 139 9.86 -3.53 16.84
C ALA A 139 11.26 -2.93 17.07
N ARG A 140 11.89 -3.18 18.24
CA ARG A 140 13.28 -2.76 18.50
C ARG A 140 14.26 -3.48 17.57
N THR A 141 14.04 -4.77 17.31
CA THR A 141 14.85 -5.56 16.39
C THR A 141 14.74 -5.01 14.97
N PHE A 142 13.52 -4.78 14.47
CA PHE A 142 13.28 -4.19 13.15
C PHE A 142 13.92 -2.79 13.02
N ALA A 143 13.79 -1.96 14.05
CA ALA A 143 14.43 -0.65 14.08
C ALA A 143 15.97 -0.77 14.03
N SER A 144 16.56 -1.70 14.78
CA SER A 144 18.01 -1.96 14.81
C SER A 144 18.55 -2.45 13.47
N TRP A 145 17.73 -3.16 12.70
CA TRP A 145 18.07 -3.61 11.35
C TRP A 145 17.91 -2.51 10.29
N GLY A 146 17.26 -1.39 10.64
CA GLY A 146 17.01 -0.31 9.70
C GLY A 146 15.77 -0.55 8.82
N ILE A 147 14.78 -1.29 9.29
CA ILE A 147 13.52 -1.50 8.58
C ILE A 147 12.74 -0.19 8.47
N ASP A 148 12.11 0.04 7.31
CA ASP A 148 11.34 1.25 6.98
C ASP A 148 9.84 1.01 6.88
N TYR A 149 9.41 -0.24 6.77
CA TYR A 149 8.01 -0.62 6.61
C TYR A 149 7.77 -2.01 7.22
N LEU A 150 6.65 -2.17 7.91
CA LEU A 150 6.15 -3.46 8.38
C LEU A 150 4.78 -3.76 7.75
N LYS A 151 4.69 -4.84 6.95
CA LYS A 151 3.40 -5.48 6.64
C LYS A 151 3.04 -6.35 7.83
N TYR A 152 1.90 -6.06 8.47
CA TYR A 152 1.47 -6.76 9.66
C TYR A 152 0.13 -7.44 9.40
N ASP A 153 0.17 -8.76 9.28
CA ASP A 153 -0.95 -9.61 8.89
C ASP A 153 -1.80 -10.03 10.09
N TYR A 154 -2.88 -10.78 9.86
CA TYR A 154 -3.83 -11.20 10.90
C TYR A 154 -4.26 -12.67 10.72
N CYS A 155 -3.38 -13.55 10.24
CA CYS A 155 -3.65 -14.97 10.06
C CYS A 155 -3.80 -15.67 11.41
N ASN A 156 -4.65 -16.70 11.46
CA ASN A 156 -4.83 -17.53 12.66
C ASN A 156 -5.19 -16.75 13.94
N ALA A 157 -5.79 -15.58 13.79
CA ALA A 157 -6.15 -14.67 14.88
C ALA A 157 -7.67 -14.64 15.12
N PRO A 158 -8.15 -14.18 16.31
CA PRO A 158 -9.58 -14.08 16.59
C PRO A 158 -10.32 -13.16 15.62
N ALA A 159 -11.54 -13.55 15.26
CA ALA A 159 -12.32 -12.85 14.24
C ALA A 159 -12.95 -11.52 14.70
N ASP A 160 -12.91 -11.20 16.01
CA ASP A 160 -13.53 -10.00 16.54
C ASP A 160 -12.68 -8.74 16.30
N SER A 161 -13.37 -7.63 16.02
CA SER A 161 -12.73 -6.35 15.70
C SER A 161 -11.99 -5.72 16.90
N ALA A 162 -12.44 -5.98 18.12
CA ALA A 162 -11.82 -5.40 19.32
C ALA A 162 -10.40 -5.97 19.53
N THR A 163 -10.26 -7.29 19.41
CA THR A 163 -8.95 -7.96 19.49
C THR A 163 -8.04 -7.54 18.34
N ALA A 164 -8.57 -7.43 17.11
CA ALA A 164 -7.78 -6.96 15.98
C ALA A 164 -7.22 -5.55 16.24
N ARG A 165 -8.08 -4.59 16.56
CA ARG A 165 -7.67 -3.20 16.89
C ARG A 165 -6.64 -3.15 18.02
N GLN A 166 -6.82 -3.97 19.05
CA GLN A 166 -5.88 -4.03 20.18
C GLN A 166 -4.49 -4.50 19.71
N ARG A 167 -4.41 -5.59 18.96
CA ARG A 167 -3.14 -6.16 18.50
C ARG A 167 -2.40 -5.20 17.55
N TYR A 168 -3.10 -4.60 16.59
CA TYR A 168 -2.51 -3.58 15.71
C TYR A 168 -2.03 -2.35 16.48
N ARG A 169 -2.81 -1.88 17.47
CA ARG A 169 -2.40 -0.77 18.34
C ARG A 169 -1.16 -1.12 19.17
N THR A 170 -1.05 -2.36 19.65
CA THR A 170 0.14 -2.81 20.40
C THR A 170 1.38 -2.74 19.52
N MET A 171 1.34 -3.28 18.31
CA MET A 171 2.45 -3.19 17.37
C MET A 171 2.74 -1.74 16.96
N ALA A 172 1.73 -0.94 16.63
CA ALA A 172 1.93 0.46 16.26
C ALA A 172 2.62 1.27 17.37
N ASN A 173 2.25 1.06 18.63
CA ASN A 173 2.92 1.69 19.77
C ASN A 173 4.36 1.19 19.93
N ALA A 174 4.59 -0.10 19.74
CA ALA A 174 5.93 -0.69 19.78
C ALA A 174 6.85 -0.08 18.70
N LEU A 175 6.34 0.06 17.47
CA LEU A 175 7.07 0.72 16.38
C LEU A 175 7.36 2.19 16.70
N GLN A 176 6.39 2.93 17.21
CA GLN A 176 6.58 4.33 17.59
C GLN A 176 7.68 4.50 18.67
N ASN A 177 7.76 3.55 19.61
CA ASN A 177 8.73 3.56 20.71
C ASN A 177 10.09 2.94 20.32
N SER A 178 10.22 2.40 19.12
CA SER A 178 11.43 1.73 18.67
C SER A 178 12.61 2.67 18.35
N GLY A 179 12.34 3.99 18.24
CA GLY A 179 13.33 5.01 17.88
C GLY A 179 13.54 5.19 16.37
N ARG A 180 12.76 4.49 15.52
CA ARG A 180 12.81 4.62 14.06
C ARG A 180 11.41 4.82 13.48
N ASP A 181 11.30 5.64 12.44
CA ASP A 181 10.08 5.80 11.66
C ASP A 181 9.87 4.54 10.78
N ILE A 182 8.90 3.71 11.14
CA ILE A 182 8.53 2.50 10.40
C ILE A 182 7.06 2.62 10.00
N VAL A 183 6.78 2.60 8.70
CA VAL A 183 5.41 2.61 8.16
C VAL A 183 4.72 1.29 8.52
N LEU A 184 3.50 1.34 9.05
CA LEU A 184 2.71 0.15 9.38
C LEU A 184 1.60 -0.05 8.36
N GLY A 185 1.65 -1.15 7.61
CA GLY A 185 0.59 -1.65 6.75
C GLY A 185 -0.27 -2.68 7.47
N ILE A 186 -1.57 -2.37 7.63
CA ILE A 186 -2.55 -3.26 8.22
C ILE A 186 -3.11 -4.19 7.16
N CYS A 187 -2.90 -5.50 7.32
CA CYS A 187 -3.33 -6.52 6.37
C CYS A 187 -4.53 -7.32 6.92
N GLU A 188 -5.72 -6.73 6.84
CA GLU A 188 -7.00 -7.27 7.31
C GLU A 188 -7.89 -7.83 6.18
N TRP A 189 -7.37 -7.89 4.96
CA TRP A 189 -8.08 -8.40 3.76
C TRP A 189 -9.44 -7.76 3.52
N GLY A 190 -9.63 -6.46 3.86
CA GLY A 190 -10.90 -5.76 3.76
C GLY A 190 -11.93 -6.17 4.81
N GLN A 191 -11.50 -6.89 5.85
CA GLN A 191 -12.38 -7.32 6.93
C GLN A 191 -12.42 -6.28 8.06
N ARG A 192 -13.43 -6.40 8.94
CA ARG A 192 -13.58 -5.62 10.17
C ARG A 192 -13.57 -4.11 9.97
N GLN A 193 -13.84 -3.63 8.74
CA GLN A 193 -13.86 -2.20 8.39
C GLN A 193 -12.56 -1.49 8.80
N CYS A 194 -11.41 -2.09 8.47
CA CYS A 194 -10.09 -1.59 8.88
C CYS A 194 -9.80 -0.18 8.36
N GLU A 195 -10.39 0.26 7.28
CA GLU A 195 -10.34 1.61 6.75
C GLU A 195 -10.87 2.68 7.71
N GLU A 196 -11.78 2.31 8.61
CA GLU A 196 -12.36 3.23 9.57
C GLU A 196 -11.49 3.45 10.81
N TRP A 197 -10.68 2.46 11.20
CA TRP A 197 -9.92 2.51 12.45
C TRP A 197 -8.38 2.41 12.28
N CYS A 198 -7.88 2.24 11.07
CA CYS A 198 -6.46 2.14 10.77
C CYS A 198 -5.65 3.30 11.38
N GLU A 199 -6.10 4.55 11.18
CA GLU A 199 -5.44 5.73 11.74
C GLU A 199 -5.48 5.74 13.26
N GLU A 200 -6.60 5.40 13.87
CA GLU A 200 -6.79 5.36 15.33
C GLU A 200 -5.77 4.42 15.98
N VAL A 201 -5.52 3.27 15.41
CA VAL A 201 -4.53 2.32 15.95
C VAL A 201 -3.09 2.67 15.58
N GLY A 202 -2.86 3.58 14.62
CA GLY A 202 -1.54 4.06 14.20
C GLY A 202 -1.00 3.43 12.93
N GLY A 203 -1.84 2.76 12.13
CA GLY A 203 -1.50 2.29 10.79
C GLY A 203 -1.51 3.41 9.75
N GLN A 204 -0.84 3.21 8.64
CA GLN A 204 -0.81 4.14 7.50
C GLN A 204 -1.42 3.56 6.24
N LEU A 205 -1.50 2.25 6.15
CA LEU A 205 -2.10 1.53 5.03
C LEU A 205 -3.09 0.51 5.55
N TRP A 206 -4.14 0.29 4.78
CA TRP A 206 -5.19 -0.66 5.11
C TRP A 206 -5.58 -1.48 3.88
N ARG A 207 -5.38 -2.80 3.98
CA ARG A 207 -5.71 -3.76 2.94
C ARG A 207 -7.21 -3.77 2.68
N THR A 208 -7.62 -3.61 1.42
CA THR A 208 -9.02 -3.41 1.03
C THR A 208 -9.75 -4.71 0.73
N SER A 209 -9.02 -5.78 0.41
CA SER A 209 -9.58 -7.01 -0.14
C SER A 209 -8.75 -8.24 0.20
N GLY A 210 -9.20 -9.42 -0.17
CA GLY A 210 -8.38 -10.62 -0.26
C GLY A 210 -7.18 -10.46 -1.21
N ASP A 211 -6.36 -11.51 -1.33
CA ASP A 211 -5.12 -11.45 -2.11
C ASP A 211 -5.39 -11.36 -3.61
N VAL A 212 -4.68 -10.48 -4.29
CA VAL A 212 -4.75 -10.37 -5.74
C VAL A 212 -4.20 -11.64 -6.40
N ARG A 213 -4.91 -12.11 -7.41
CA ARG A 213 -4.46 -13.16 -8.33
C ARG A 213 -4.25 -12.58 -9.72
N ASP A 214 -3.38 -13.22 -10.49
CA ASP A 214 -3.12 -12.84 -11.88
C ASP A 214 -4.28 -13.32 -12.78
N MET A 215 -5.45 -12.71 -12.55
CA MET A 215 -6.70 -12.96 -13.28
C MET A 215 -7.56 -11.70 -13.29
N TRP A 216 -8.41 -11.59 -14.31
CA TRP A 216 -9.27 -10.43 -14.46
C TRP A 216 -10.37 -10.35 -13.39
N LYS A 217 -11.07 -11.44 -13.18
CA LYS A 217 -12.26 -11.51 -12.33
C LYS A 217 -12.36 -12.90 -11.68
N ASP A 218 -13.14 -13.01 -10.66
CA ASP A 218 -13.49 -14.17 -9.85
C ASP A 218 -12.79 -14.22 -8.48
N ILE A 219 -13.39 -15.00 -7.57
CA ILE A 219 -12.88 -15.23 -6.22
C ILE A 219 -12.59 -16.72 -6.08
N VAL A 220 -11.33 -17.05 -5.81
CA VAL A 220 -10.93 -18.44 -5.61
C VAL A 220 -11.08 -18.89 -4.15
N LYS A 221 -11.06 -20.21 -3.90
CA LYS A 221 -11.39 -20.82 -2.59
C LYS A 221 -10.57 -20.28 -1.41
N GLN A 222 -9.33 -19.89 -1.63
CA GLN A 222 -8.44 -19.35 -0.59
C GLN A 222 -8.59 -17.83 -0.39
N GLY A 223 -9.67 -17.22 -0.92
CA GLY A 223 -9.92 -15.79 -0.81
C GLY A 223 -9.10 -14.92 -1.76
N GLY A 224 -8.39 -15.52 -2.72
CA GLY A 224 -7.73 -14.77 -3.79
C GLY A 224 -8.74 -14.19 -4.77
N MET A 225 -8.47 -12.97 -5.28
CA MET A 225 -9.42 -12.18 -6.06
C MET A 225 -8.83 -11.68 -7.37
N GLY A 226 -9.69 -11.52 -8.38
CA GLY A 226 -9.36 -10.88 -9.64
C GLY A 226 -9.26 -9.35 -9.51
N ILE A 227 -8.60 -8.75 -10.50
CA ILE A 227 -8.39 -7.29 -10.58
C ILE A 227 -9.70 -6.52 -10.48
N LEU A 228 -10.72 -6.93 -11.25
CA LEU A 228 -12.03 -6.23 -11.26
C LEU A 228 -12.74 -6.30 -9.90
N ASP A 229 -12.69 -7.45 -9.24
CA ASP A 229 -13.33 -7.63 -7.93
C ASP A 229 -12.70 -6.72 -6.88
N ILE A 230 -11.38 -6.58 -6.90
CA ILE A 230 -10.65 -5.68 -5.99
C ILE A 230 -10.99 -4.21 -6.27
N ILE A 231 -11.09 -3.81 -7.56
CA ILE A 231 -11.54 -2.48 -7.95
C ILE A 231 -12.94 -2.20 -7.38
N ASP A 232 -13.86 -3.14 -7.56
CA ASP A 232 -15.27 -2.97 -7.13
C ASP A 232 -15.42 -2.89 -5.61
N ILE A 233 -14.60 -3.65 -4.85
CA ILE A 233 -14.55 -3.59 -3.39
C ILE A 233 -13.94 -2.27 -2.92
N THR A 234 -12.87 -1.79 -3.56
CA THR A 234 -12.14 -0.61 -3.10
C THR A 234 -12.82 0.71 -3.46
N ALA A 235 -13.47 0.80 -4.62
CA ALA A 235 -14.05 2.05 -5.10
C ALA A 235 -15.00 2.76 -4.09
N PRO A 236 -15.89 2.07 -3.34
CA PRO A 236 -16.71 2.69 -2.30
C PRO A 236 -15.91 3.26 -1.11
N LEU A 237 -14.67 2.83 -0.93
CA LEU A 237 -13.79 3.21 0.19
C LEU A 237 -12.96 4.47 -0.09
N ALA A 238 -13.08 5.08 -1.28
CA ALA A 238 -12.30 6.22 -1.73
C ALA A 238 -12.26 7.40 -0.73
N LYS A 239 -13.35 7.62 0.01
CA LYS A 239 -13.47 8.70 1.02
C LYS A 239 -12.47 8.57 2.19
N HIS A 240 -11.94 7.38 2.44
CA HIS A 240 -11.00 7.13 3.52
C HIS A 240 -9.54 7.44 3.13
N ALA A 241 -9.24 7.53 1.82
CA ALA A 241 -7.90 7.84 1.32
C ALA A 241 -7.53 9.31 1.59
N ARG A 242 -6.38 9.52 2.21
CA ARG A 242 -5.78 10.82 2.51
C ARG A 242 -4.30 10.67 2.86
N PRO A 243 -3.49 11.74 2.88
CA PRO A 243 -2.10 11.65 3.27
C PRO A 243 -1.91 10.92 4.61
N GLY A 244 -1.08 9.88 4.59
CA GLY A 244 -0.84 8.98 5.73
C GLY A 244 -1.90 7.90 5.96
N GLN A 245 -2.92 7.80 5.08
CA GLN A 245 -3.97 6.78 5.14
C GLN A 245 -4.32 6.31 3.73
N TRP A 246 -3.74 5.19 3.31
CA TRP A 246 -3.86 4.73 1.93
C TRP A 246 -4.53 3.37 1.82
N PRO A 247 -5.43 3.19 0.85
CA PRO A 247 -5.91 1.87 0.49
C PRO A 247 -4.75 1.03 -0.02
N ASP A 248 -4.70 -0.21 0.39
CA ASP A 248 -3.81 -1.21 -0.14
C ASP A 248 -4.65 -2.25 -0.91
N MET A 249 -4.65 -2.11 -2.23
CA MET A 249 -5.34 -3.00 -3.16
C MET A 249 -4.50 -4.24 -3.50
N ASP A 250 -3.47 -4.51 -2.70
CA ASP A 250 -2.48 -5.56 -2.93
C ASP A 250 -1.55 -5.28 -4.14
N MET A 251 -0.73 -6.26 -4.47
CA MET A 251 0.36 -6.16 -5.43
C MET A 251 -0.11 -5.91 -6.88
N LEU A 252 0.75 -5.26 -7.65
CA LEU A 252 0.62 -5.20 -9.10
C LEU A 252 1.10 -6.52 -9.72
N VAL A 253 0.18 -7.29 -10.29
CA VAL A 253 0.50 -8.56 -10.99
C VAL A 253 1.02 -8.35 -12.41
N VAL A 254 1.25 -7.10 -12.81
CA VAL A 254 1.84 -6.73 -14.10
C VAL A 254 3.14 -7.47 -14.34
N GLY A 255 3.23 -8.19 -15.45
CA GLY A 255 4.42 -8.92 -15.85
C GLY A 255 4.54 -10.34 -15.27
N LEU A 256 3.50 -10.88 -14.63
CA LEU A 256 3.48 -12.28 -14.18
C LEU A 256 3.17 -13.26 -15.31
N TYR A 257 2.21 -12.95 -16.18
CA TYR A 257 1.80 -13.78 -17.33
C TYR A 257 1.51 -15.25 -16.93
N GLY A 258 0.79 -15.42 -15.81
CA GLY A 258 0.44 -16.72 -15.27
C GLY A 258 1.58 -17.46 -14.56
N THR A 259 2.70 -16.80 -14.28
CA THR A 259 3.82 -17.38 -13.52
C THR A 259 3.70 -17.08 -12.02
N GLY A 260 4.48 -17.80 -11.22
CA GLY A 260 4.44 -17.70 -9.76
C GLY A 260 3.42 -18.69 -9.15
N GLY A 261 3.61 -19.01 -7.85
CA GLY A 261 2.80 -20.00 -7.15
C GLY A 261 1.30 -19.74 -7.22
N PRO A 262 0.82 -18.55 -6.82
CA PRO A 262 -0.61 -18.22 -6.85
C PRO A 262 -1.23 -18.22 -8.25
N SER A 263 -0.46 -17.91 -9.29
CA SER A 263 -0.95 -17.88 -10.68
C SER A 263 -0.92 -19.28 -11.32
N SER A 264 0.07 -20.09 -11.00
CA SER A 264 0.14 -21.49 -11.51
C SER A 264 -1.02 -22.35 -11.01
N ASP A 265 -1.52 -22.11 -9.80
CA ASP A 265 -2.70 -22.76 -9.24
C ASP A 265 -3.98 -22.45 -10.02
N LEU A 266 -4.00 -21.37 -10.81
CA LEU A 266 -5.10 -20.96 -11.69
C LEU A 266 -4.92 -21.42 -13.15
N GLY A 267 -4.00 -22.33 -13.41
CA GLY A 267 -3.74 -22.86 -14.76
C GLY A 267 -2.69 -22.08 -15.56
N GLY A 268 -2.05 -21.08 -14.97
CA GLY A 268 -0.90 -20.39 -15.57
C GLY A 268 -1.18 -19.49 -16.78
N VAL A 269 -2.43 -19.04 -16.95
CA VAL A 269 -2.81 -18.18 -18.09
C VAL A 269 -2.42 -16.71 -17.84
N GLY A 270 -2.72 -16.19 -16.64
CA GLY A 270 -2.49 -14.80 -16.29
C GLY A 270 -3.39 -13.79 -17.00
N CYS A 271 -3.19 -12.53 -16.67
CA CYS A 271 -3.89 -11.41 -17.30
C CYS A 271 -3.26 -11.02 -18.65
N THR A 272 -4.06 -10.36 -19.48
CA THR A 272 -3.59 -9.72 -20.73
C THR A 272 -2.88 -8.40 -20.43
N THR A 273 -2.11 -7.89 -21.39
CA THR A 273 -1.48 -6.55 -21.31
C THR A 273 -2.51 -5.44 -21.08
N THR A 274 -3.73 -5.57 -21.64
CA THR A 274 -4.82 -4.61 -21.42
C THR A 274 -5.29 -4.63 -19.96
N GLU A 275 -5.44 -5.79 -19.36
CA GLU A 275 -5.84 -5.95 -17.97
C GLU A 275 -4.75 -5.47 -17.01
N TYR A 276 -3.48 -5.72 -17.30
CA TYR A 276 -2.36 -5.14 -16.55
C TYR A 276 -2.34 -3.61 -16.62
N GLN A 277 -2.58 -3.03 -17.80
CA GLN A 277 -2.69 -1.57 -17.93
C GLN A 277 -3.90 -1.04 -17.16
N THR A 278 -5.01 -1.76 -17.14
CA THR A 278 -6.19 -1.43 -16.32
C THR A 278 -5.88 -1.52 -14.84
N GLN A 279 -5.19 -2.57 -14.38
CA GLN A 279 -4.74 -2.67 -12.99
C GLN A 279 -3.94 -1.44 -12.58
N MET A 280 -2.88 -1.11 -13.32
CA MET A 280 -2.05 0.06 -13.04
C MET A 280 -2.86 1.36 -13.03
N SER A 281 -3.78 1.52 -14.00
CA SER A 281 -4.68 2.69 -14.07
C SER A 281 -5.54 2.84 -12.83
N MET A 282 -6.17 1.76 -12.39
CA MET A 282 -7.14 1.80 -11.29
C MET A 282 -6.47 1.88 -9.92
N TRP A 283 -5.31 1.20 -9.72
CA TRP A 283 -4.50 1.38 -8.51
C TRP A 283 -4.06 2.84 -8.37
N CYS A 284 -3.68 3.49 -9.48
CA CYS A 284 -3.32 4.93 -9.47
C CYS A 284 -4.52 5.84 -9.23
N MET A 285 -5.65 5.59 -9.87
CA MET A 285 -6.87 6.37 -9.67
C MET A 285 -7.37 6.28 -8.22
N LEU A 286 -7.34 5.08 -7.64
CA LEU A 286 -7.81 4.83 -6.28
C LEU A 286 -6.73 5.11 -5.20
N SER A 287 -5.59 5.68 -5.56
CA SER A 287 -4.49 6.05 -4.65
C SER A 287 -3.96 4.87 -3.82
N SER A 288 -3.93 3.69 -4.40
CA SER A 288 -3.38 2.49 -3.76
C SER A 288 -1.87 2.52 -3.69
N VAL A 289 -1.32 1.73 -2.78
CA VAL A 289 0.07 1.28 -2.83
C VAL A 289 0.39 0.70 -4.20
N LEU A 290 1.58 0.95 -4.74
CA LEU A 290 2.05 0.38 -6.00
C LEU A 290 3.21 -0.59 -5.71
N ALA A 291 2.89 -1.82 -5.37
CA ALA A 291 3.87 -2.87 -5.06
C ALA A 291 3.96 -3.86 -6.24
N MET A 292 4.99 -3.71 -7.09
CA MET A 292 5.29 -4.67 -8.17
C MET A 292 5.66 -6.04 -7.55
N THR A 293 5.43 -7.13 -8.28
CA THR A 293 5.78 -8.47 -7.80
C THR A 293 6.39 -9.39 -8.87
N ASN A 294 6.63 -8.85 -10.07
CA ASN A 294 7.30 -9.55 -11.16
C ASN A 294 8.83 -9.62 -10.98
N ASP A 295 9.51 -10.41 -11.81
CA ASP A 295 10.98 -10.47 -11.81
C ASP A 295 11.57 -9.26 -12.53
N LEU A 296 11.98 -8.24 -11.78
CA LEU A 296 12.53 -7.00 -12.31
C LEU A 296 13.85 -7.18 -13.07
N ARG A 297 14.50 -8.33 -12.99
CA ARG A 297 15.69 -8.70 -13.75
C ARG A 297 15.34 -9.13 -15.19
N LYS A 298 14.03 -9.32 -15.51
CA LYS A 298 13.53 -9.85 -16.79
C LYS A 298 12.30 -9.10 -17.29
N VAL A 299 12.26 -7.79 -17.10
CA VAL A 299 11.09 -6.96 -17.46
C VAL A 299 11.00 -6.77 -18.97
N THR A 300 9.82 -6.98 -19.55
CA THR A 300 9.53 -6.72 -20.96
C THR A 300 9.34 -5.22 -21.26
N ASP A 301 9.36 -4.84 -22.54
CA ASP A 301 9.07 -3.45 -22.93
C ASP A 301 7.62 -3.04 -22.59
N ASP A 302 6.67 -3.97 -22.71
CA ASP A 302 5.28 -3.72 -22.34
C ASP A 302 5.12 -3.49 -20.83
N ASP A 303 5.80 -4.29 -20.00
CA ASP A 303 5.79 -4.11 -18.55
C ASP A 303 6.40 -2.76 -18.17
N ARG A 304 7.54 -2.40 -18.80
CA ARG A 304 8.18 -1.10 -18.60
C ARG A 304 7.26 0.05 -18.99
N ARG A 305 6.58 -0.05 -20.12
CA ARG A 305 5.61 0.95 -20.59
C ARG A 305 4.48 1.16 -19.59
N ILE A 306 4.02 0.08 -18.94
CA ILE A 306 2.97 0.14 -17.93
C ILE A 306 3.51 0.68 -16.61
N LEU A 307 4.55 0.06 -16.04
CA LEU A 307 5.04 0.33 -14.71
C LEU A 307 5.81 1.65 -14.57
N LEU A 308 6.38 2.17 -15.66
CA LEU A 308 7.17 3.41 -15.68
C LEU A 308 6.44 4.60 -16.32
N ASN A 309 5.13 4.50 -16.57
CA ASN A 309 4.36 5.63 -17.09
C ASN A 309 4.26 6.75 -16.05
N LYS A 310 5.05 7.80 -16.25
CA LYS A 310 5.16 8.92 -15.31
C LYS A 310 3.86 9.69 -15.12
N GLU A 311 2.99 9.74 -16.15
CA GLU A 311 1.74 10.50 -16.07
C GLU A 311 0.70 9.76 -15.21
N ILE A 312 0.63 8.43 -15.32
CA ILE A 312 -0.27 7.65 -14.46
C ILE A 312 0.25 7.59 -13.02
N ILE A 313 1.58 7.47 -12.83
CA ILE A 313 2.22 7.54 -11.51
C ILE A 313 1.95 8.90 -10.85
N ALA A 314 2.03 10.00 -11.60
CA ALA A 314 1.75 11.34 -11.08
C ALA A 314 0.31 11.47 -10.53
N ILE A 315 -0.66 10.77 -11.12
CA ILE A 315 -2.04 10.71 -10.61
C ILE A 315 -2.08 9.97 -9.26
N ASN A 316 -1.34 8.88 -9.10
CA ASN A 316 -1.24 8.17 -7.82
C ASN A 316 -0.57 9.04 -6.74
N GLN A 317 0.51 9.71 -7.10
CA GLN A 317 1.38 10.48 -6.21
C GLN A 317 0.97 11.94 -6.05
N ASP A 318 -0.25 12.31 -6.49
CA ASP A 318 -0.75 13.69 -6.43
C ASP A 318 -0.83 14.19 -4.98
N ALA A 319 -0.35 15.42 -4.77
CA ALA A 319 -0.19 16.00 -3.43
C ALA A 319 -1.52 16.26 -2.69
N LEU A 320 -2.66 16.32 -3.42
CA LEU A 320 -3.98 16.46 -2.78
C LEU A 320 -4.36 15.20 -1.98
N GLY A 321 -3.77 14.04 -2.31
CA GLY A 321 -3.94 12.79 -1.58
C GLY A 321 -5.37 12.23 -1.59
N LYS A 322 -6.13 12.50 -2.64
CA LYS A 322 -7.51 12.00 -2.81
C LYS A 322 -7.53 10.76 -3.70
N ALA A 323 -8.37 9.79 -3.38
CA ALA A 323 -8.73 8.73 -4.31
C ALA A 323 -9.86 9.16 -5.26
N ALA A 324 -9.97 8.50 -6.40
CA ALA A 324 -11.05 8.75 -7.34
C ALA A 324 -12.40 8.29 -6.80
N GLU A 325 -13.42 9.11 -7.02
CA GLU A 325 -14.82 8.74 -6.77
C GLU A 325 -15.43 8.06 -8.00
N ARG A 326 -16.14 6.95 -7.81
CA ARG A 326 -16.87 6.26 -8.86
C ARG A 326 -18.23 6.89 -9.06
N ILE A 327 -18.42 7.58 -10.19
CA ILE A 327 -19.66 8.31 -10.54
C ILE A 327 -20.65 7.45 -11.30
N VAL A 328 -20.15 6.52 -12.14
CA VAL A 328 -20.97 5.58 -12.90
C VAL A 328 -20.51 4.16 -12.58
N ASN A 329 -21.47 3.29 -12.31
CA ASN A 329 -21.23 1.86 -12.06
C ASN A 329 -22.28 1.04 -12.82
N LEU A 330 -21.99 0.72 -14.07
CA LEU A 330 -22.82 -0.10 -14.96
C LEU A 330 -22.02 -1.33 -15.41
N PRO A 331 -22.70 -2.42 -15.81
CA PRO A 331 -22.03 -3.67 -16.21
C PRO A 331 -21.00 -3.54 -17.34
N ALA A 332 -21.16 -2.53 -18.20
CA ALA A 332 -20.28 -2.29 -19.35
C ALA A 332 -19.60 -0.92 -19.30
N GLN A 333 -19.78 -0.16 -18.22
CA GLN A 333 -19.18 1.16 -18.07
C GLN A 333 -19.05 1.56 -16.61
N GLN A 334 -17.85 1.80 -16.17
CA GLN A 334 -17.57 2.49 -14.90
C GLN A 334 -16.83 3.79 -15.19
N VAL A 335 -17.18 4.87 -14.48
CA VAL A 335 -16.53 6.17 -14.64
C VAL A 335 -16.09 6.69 -13.28
N TYR A 336 -14.85 7.13 -13.23
CA TYR A 336 -14.21 7.65 -12.02
C TYR A 336 -13.69 9.06 -12.26
N ILE A 337 -13.74 9.90 -11.24
CA ILE A 337 -13.15 11.25 -11.24
C ILE A 337 -12.30 11.45 -9.99
N LYS A 338 -11.12 12.05 -10.17
CA LYS A 338 -10.18 12.36 -9.09
C LYS A 338 -9.72 13.81 -9.26
N PRO A 339 -9.96 14.69 -8.27
CA PRO A 339 -9.39 16.03 -8.28
C PRO A 339 -7.87 15.95 -8.07
N LEU A 340 -7.12 16.82 -8.74
CA LEU A 340 -5.67 16.93 -8.64
C LEU A 340 -5.26 18.28 -8.03
N ALA A 341 -4.08 18.33 -7.43
CA ALA A 341 -3.57 19.48 -6.71
C ALA A 341 -3.40 20.74 -7.59
N ASP A 342 -3.20 20.57 -8.91
CA ASP A 342 -3.08 21.67 -9.86
C ASP A 342 -4.46 22.24 -10.33
N GLY A 343 -5.56 21.74 -9.75
CA GLY A 343 -6.93 22.12 -10.11
C GLY A 343 -7.49 21.38 -11.33
N SER A 344 -6.72 20.54 -11.98
CA SER A 344 -7.20 19.62 -13.02
C SER A 344 -7.88 18.39 -12.41
N HIS A 345 -8.45 17.53 -13.25
CA HIS A 345 -9.09 16.30 -12.82
C HIS A 345 -8.59 15.13 -13.66
N ALA A 346 -8.25 14.02 -13.00
CA ALA A 346 -8.10 12.75 -13.67
C ALA A 346 -9.48 12.07 -13.81
N VAL A 347 -9.77 11.59 -15.01
CA VAL A 347 -11.03 10.88 -15.33
C VAL A 347 -10.66 9.52 -15.92
N ALA A 348 -11.17 8.44 -15.32
CA ALA A 348 -11.01 7.10 -15.85
C ALA A 348 -12.36 6.56 -16.35
N ILE A 349 -12.32 5.88 -17.50
CA ILE A 349 -13.46 5.16 -18.09
C ILE A 349 -13.02 3.70 -18.24
N LEU A 350 -13.55 2.86 -17.38
CA LEU A 350 -13.32 1.41 -17.40
C LEU A 350 -14.50 0.70 -18.08
N ASN A 351 -14.19 -0.17 -19.01
CA ASN A 351 -15.13 -1.15 -19.56
C ASN A 351 -14.90 -2.53 -18.90
N PRO A 352 -15.72 -2.95 -17.94
CA PRO A 352 -15.54 -4.23 -17.26
C PRO A 352 -16.06 -5.44 -18.06
N SER A 353 -16.73 -5.23 -19.21
CA SER A 353 -17.34 -6.28 -20.02
C SER A 353 -16.37 -6.89 -21.03
N ASP A 354 -16.71 -8.10 -21.52
CA ASP A 354 -15.91 -8.88 -22.49
C ASP A 354 -16.01 -8.37 -23.92
N GLU A 355 -16.77 -7.30 -24.17
CA GLU A 355 -16.94 -6.71 -25.50
C GLU A 355 -16.55 -5.23 -25.52
N ALA A 356 -16.03 -4.76 -26.66
CA ALA A 356 -15.73 -3.35 -26.83
C ALA A 356 -16.99 -2.48 -26.77
N GLN A 357 -16.95 -1.37 -26.05
CA GLN A 357 -18.07 -0.43 -25.87
C GLN A 357 -17.81 0.91 -26.55
N ARG A 358 -18.84 1.47 -27.17
CA ARG A 358 -18.84 2.88 -27.60
C ARG A 358 -19.40 3.75 -26.51
N ILE A 359 -18.55 4.56 -25.88
CA ILE A 359 -18.89 5.38 -24.71
C ILE A 359 -18.88 6.86 -25.11
N SER A 360 -19.89 7.58 -24.65
CA SER A 360 -19.96 9.04 -24.73
C SER A 360 -20.12 9.61 -23.32
N LEU A 361 -19.14 10.40 -22.88
CA LEU A 361 -19.10 11.00 -21.54
C LEU A 361 -19.22 12.54 -21.68
N ASN A 362 -20.29 13.11 -21.15
CA ASN A 362 -20.42 14.55 -21.00
C ASN A 362 -19.73 14.99 -19.69
N PHE A 363 -18.79 15.92 -19.75
CA PHE A 363 -18.06 16.36 -18.57
C PHE A 363 -18.95 17.07 -17.55
N ALA A 364 -20.06 17.66 -17.95
CA ALA A 364 -21.02 18.24 -17.02
C ALA A 364 -21.63 17.19 -16.06
N SER A 365 -21.77 15.92 -16.48
CA SER A 365 -22.22 14.85 -15.59
C SER A 365 -21.21 14.50 -14.48
N LEU A 366 -19.98 14.99 -14.61
CA LEU A 366 -18.90 14.87 -13.61
C LEU A 366 -18.73 16.16 -12.78
N GLY A 367 -19.65 17.13 -12.91
CA GLY A 367 -19.52 18.46 -12.29
C GLY A 367 -18.56 19.42 -13.03
N LEU A 368 -18.03 19.03 -14.19
CA LEU A 368 -17.08 19.83 -14.97
C LEU A 368 -17.83 20.64 -16.05
N ASN A 369 -18.21 21.86 -15.72
CA ASN A 369 -19.08 22.72 -16.55
C ASN A 369 -18.33 23.63 -17.55
N GLY A 370 -17.02 23.47 -17.69
CA GLY A 370 -16.16 24.27 -18.55
C GLY A 370 -15.94 23.70 -19.96
N LYS A 371 -14.91 24.26 -20.61
CA LYS A 371 -14.31 23.73 -21.84
C LYS A 371 -12.87 23.37 -21.50
N TYR A 372 -12.47 22.15 -21.74
CA TYR A 372 -11.24 21.58 -21.23
C TYR A 372 -10.31 21.11 -22.34
N THR A 373 -9.02 21.11 -22.09
CA THR A 373 -8.05 20.29 -22.80
C THR A 373 -8.11 18.88 -22.18
N VAL A 374 -8.17 17.86 -23.02
CA VAL A 374 -8.21 16.44 -22.64
C VAL A 374 -6.91 15.80 -23.05
N ARG A 375 -6.09 15.37 -22.08
CA ARG A 375 -4.84 14.69 -22.28
C ARG A 375 -5.01 13.20 -22.02
N ASP A 376 -4.72 12.36 -22.98
CA ASP A 376 -4.65 10.90 -22.80
C ASP A 376 -3.29 10.56 -22.18
N VAL A 377 -3.29 10.02 -20.95
CA VAL A 377 -2.06 9.75 -20.20
C VAL A 377 -1.32 8.49 -20.66
N TRP A 378 -2.01 7.60 -21.37
CA TRP A 378 -1.38 6.42 -21.98
C TRP A 378 -0.79 6.69 -23.35
N GLN A 379 -1.36 7.66 -24.09
CA GLN A 379 -0.85 8.10 -25.37
C GLN A 379 0.10 9.30 -25.25
N HIS A 380 0.28 9.88 -24.06
CA HIS A 380 1.12 11.04 -23.77
C HIS A 380 0.83 12.25 -24.64
N ARG A 381 -0.45 12.47 -25.03
CA ARG A 381 -0.84 13.58 -25.92
C ARG A 381 -2.20 14.17 -25.59
N ASP A 382 -2.36 15.44 -25.95
CA ASP A 382 -3.66 16.10 -25.94
C ASP A 382 -4.49 15.56 -27.12
N ILE A 383 -5.64 14.99 -26.81
CA ILE A 383 -6.57 14.41 -27.80
C ILE A 383 -7.72 15.34 -28.16
N ALA A 384 -8.00 16.35 -27.32
CA ALA A 384 -9.00 17.37 -27.59
C ALA A 384 -8.68 18.70 -26.88
N ARG A 385 -9.15 19.80 -27.44
CA ARG A 385 -9.08 21.14 -26.82
C ARG A 385 -10.46 21.80 -26.83
N LYS A 386 -10.77 22.58 -25.79
CA LYS A 386 -12.07 23.23 -25.59
C LYS A 386 -13.24 22.21 -25.64
N ALA A 387 -12.99 20.97 -25.21
CA ALA A 387 -13.98 19.91 -25.20
C ALA A 387 -14.94 20.06 -24.00
N LYS A 388 -16.19 19.65 -24.19
CA LYS A 388 -17.20 19.51 -23.15
C LYS A 388 -17.59 18.04 -22.92
N SER A 389 -17.05 17.14 -23.74
CA SER A 389 -17.33 15.71 -23.71
C SER A 389 -16.22 14.93 -24.34
N TRP A 390 -16.17 13.65 -24.06
CA TRP A 390 -15.35 12.66 -24.75
C TRP A 390 -16.23 11.61 -25.39
N LYS A 391 -15.84 11.11 -26.57
CA LYS A 391 -16.46 9.96 -27.26
C LYS A 391 -15.40 9.07 -27.83
N GLY A 392 -15.55 7.76 -27.63
CA GLY A 392 -14.59 6.80 -28.18
C GLY A 392 -15.02 5.37 -27.97
N SER A 393 -14.20 4.45 -28.45
CA SER A 393 -14.28 3.03 -28.14
C SER A 393 -13.39 2.71 -26.97
N VAL A 394 -13.87 1.90 -26.03
CA VAL A 394 -13.12 1.30 -24.93
C VAL A 394 -13.20 -0.21 -25.15
N ALA A 395 -12.06 -0.85 -25.36
CA ALA A 395 -11.99 -2.30 -25.61
C ALA A 395 -12.47 -3.08 -24.37
N ALA A 396 -12.67 -4.38 -24.51
CA ALA A 396 -12.93 -5.28 -23.39
C ALA A 396 -11.83 -5.13 -22.34
N HIS A 397 -12.21 -5.01 -21.07
CA HIS A 397 -11.34 -4.85 -19.89
C HIS A 397 -10.40 -3.62 -19.90
N GLU A 398 -10.56 -2.72 -20.87
CA GLU A 398 -9.72 -1.54 -21.00
C GLU A 398 -10.16 -0.41 -20.06
N THR A 399 -9.18 0.32 -19.54
CA THR A 399 -9.37 1.61 -18.87
C THR A 399 -8.70 2.73 -19.66
N LYS A 400 -9.48 3.71 -20.12
CA LYS A 400 -8.97 4.98 -20.61
C LYS A 400 -8.79 5.93 -19.44
N VAL A 401 -7.64 6.60 -19.38
CA VAL A 401 -7.39 7.63 -18.34
C VAL A 401 -7.02 8.94 -19.00
N PHE A 402 -7.70 10.01 -18.60
CA PHE A 402 -7.50 11.36 -19.11
C PHE A 402 -7.21 12.32 -17.97
N VAL A 403 -6.35 13.31 -18.22
CA VAL A 403 -6.29 14.53 -17.41
C VAL A 403 -7.05 15.61 -18.15
N VAL A 404 -8.03 16.20 -17.45
CA VAL A 404 -8.96 17.22 -17.95
C VAL A 404 -8.63 18.56 -17.29
N LYS A 405 -8.09 19.53 -18.08
CA LYS A 405 -7.58 20.84 -17.62
C LYS A 405 -8.36 21.99 -18.16
#